data_7c6996524d0036ad329f02a25bc9403c
#
_entry.id   7c6996524d0036ad329f02a25bc9403c
#
_cell.length_a   1.000
_cell.length_b   1.000
_cell.length_c   1.000
_cell.angle_alpha   90.00
_cell.angle_beta   90.00
_cell.angle_gamma   90.00
#
_symmetry.space_group_name_H-M   'P 1'
#
loop_
_entity.id
_entity.type
_entity.pdbx_description
1 polymer ?
#
loop_
_entity_poly.entity_id
_entity_poly.type
_entity_poly.pdbx_seq_one_letter_code
_entity_poly.pdbx_strand_id
1 'polypeptide(L)'
;MVLYKDGKIYLKIVYWGMGASGKSTILKTLYRITKESKKDIIPIGELQIIEKASGATLYFDRGLFQSTKQKKVYYRVYTVAGQRGFTPLRKKIFDKTDDQTDAVIFVVDSRTNFLEDNVESLLELKNIANDRLLKEIPMIVMLNKQDLDDVIDEEDFKLILKDEKLWYEPENKLYIWNPLIYTSCALYDQKKDIYRSFHETARRAVLYHVYGEGKAPTEMDISQKTQ
;
A
#
# COMPACT_ATOMS: atom_id res chain seq x y z
N MET A 1 -8.89 -6.98 11.71
CA MET A 1 -10.26 -6.47 11.98
C MET A 1 -10.22 -4.96 11.83
N VAL A 2 -11.09 -4.41 10.99
CA VAL A 2 -11.17 -2.95 10.73
C VAL A 2 -11.46 -2.20 12.04
N LEU A 3 -10.80 -1.08 12.25
CA LEU A 3 -11.05 -0.26 13.43
C LEU A 3 -12.35 0.56 13.25
N TYR A 4 -13.36 0.23 14.03
CA TYR A 4 -14.60 1.01 14.17
C TYR A 4 -14.50 1.90 15.40
N LYS A 5 -14.64 3.20 15.22
CA LYS A 5 -14.63 4.17 16.33
C LYS A 5 -15.59 5.31 16.05
N ASP A 6 -16.49 5.63 16.99
CA ASP A 6 -17.47 6.73 16.92
C ASP A 6 -18.29 6.71 15.61
N GLY A 7 -18.73 5.53 15.17
CA GLY A 7 -19.49 5.34 13.94
C GLY A 7 -18.69 5.60 12.65
N LYS A 8 -17.37 5.61 12.73
CA LYS A 8 -16.43 5.80 11.63
C LYS A 8 -15.61 4.54 11.41
N ILE A 9 -15.23 4.31 10.16
CA ILE A 9 -14.39 3.20 9.71
C ILE A 9 -12.99 3.75 9.45
N TYR A 10 -11.98 3.12 10.03
CA TYR A 10 -10.58 3.47 9.82
C TYR A 10 -9.85 2.30 9.19
N LEU A 11 -9.47 2.44 7.92
CA LEU A 11 -8.69 1.48 7.18
C LEU A 11 -7.20 1.84 7.24
N LYS A 12 -6.36 0.87 7.53
CA LYS A 12 -4.90 1.05 7.62
C LYS A 12 -4.24 0.62 6.32
N ILE A 13 -3.58 1.55 5.66
CA ILE A 13 -2.80 1.32 4.44
C ILE A 13 -1.32 1.50 4.75
N VAL A 14 -0.51 0.53 4.37
CA VAL A 14 0.94 0.54 4.62
C VAL A 14 1.70 0.59 3.30
N TYR A 15 2.57 1.58 3.15
CA TYR A 15 3.60 1.60 2.13
C TYR A 15 4.79 0.76 2.59
N TRP A 16 5.02 -0.35 1.91
CA TRP A 16 6.11 -1.27 2.15
C TRP A 16 7.15 -1.22 1.03
N GLY A 17 8.40 -1.61 1.29
CA GLY A 17 9.49 -1.66 0.31
C GLY A 17 10.84 -1.41 0.95
N MET A 18 11.89 -1.68 0.22
CA MET A 18 13.27 -1.50 0.65
C MET A 18 13.61 -0.05 1.08
N GLY A 19 14.76 0.16 1.71
CA GLY A 19 15.28 1.49 2.02
C GLY A 19 15.42 2.34 0.77
N ALA A 20 15.12 3.63 0.86
CA ALA A 20 15.23 4.58 -0.26
C ALA A 20 14.37 4.29 -1.51
N SER A 21 13.39 3.36 -1.46
CA SER A 21 12.46 3.12 -2.58
C SER A 21 11.50 4.30 -2.86
N GLY A 22 11.47 5.31 -1.99
CA GLY A 22 10.68 6.54 -2.20
C GLY A 22 9.37 6.62 -1.42
N LYS A 23 9.08 5.71 -0.48
CA LYS A 23 7.83 5.66 0.30
C LYS A 23 7.43 6.99 0.94
N SER A 24 8.37 7.63 1.65
CA SER A 24 8.13 8.94 2.29
C SER A 24 7.89 10.04 1.27
N THR A 25 8.59 10.02 0.15
CA THR A 25 8.38 10.97 -0.95
C THR A 25 7.00 10.78 -1.58
N ILE A 26 6.59 9.52 -1.82
CA ILE A 26 5.26 9.20 -2.33
C ILE A 26 4.18 9.73 -1.38
N LEU A 27 4.30 9.51 -0.08
CA LEU A 27 3.30 9.99 0.89
C LEU A 27 3.23 11.53 0.95
N LYS A 28 4.38 12.21 0.90
CA LYS A 28 4.46 13.68 0.83
C LYS A 28 3.80 14.21 -0.45
N THR A 29 4.10 13.59 -1.59
CA THR A 29 3.50 13.95 -2.89
C THR A 29 1.99 13.67 -2.92
N LEU A 30 1.54 12.53 -2.40
CA LEU A 30 0.12 12.21 -2.25
C LEU A 30 -0.61 13.27 -1.42
N TYR A 31 -0.05 13.60 -0.26
CA TYR A 31 -0.62 14.63 0.62
C TYR A 31 -0.77 15.97 -0.11
N ARG A 32 0.27 16.40 -0.82
CA ARG A 32 0.25 17.65 -1.58
C ARG A 32 -0.79 17.62 -2.70
N ILE A 33 -0.84 16.54 -3.51
CA ILE A 33 -1.85 16.37 -4.57
C ILE A 33 -3.28 16.47 -4.01
N THR A 34 -3.54 15.78 -2.89
CA THR A 34 -4.88 15.72 -2.31
C THR A 34 -5.29 16.99 -1.57
N LYS A 35 -4.32 17.80 -1.13
CA LYS A 35 -4.55 19.12 -0.53
C LYS A 35 -4.81 20.19 -1.59
N GLU A 36 -4.10 20.16 -2.71
CA GLU A 36 -4.14 21.19 -3.75
C GLU A 36 -5.22 20.95 -4.81
N SER A 37 -5.71 19.75 -4.95
CA SER A 37 -6.68 19.36 -5.99
C SER A 37 -7.94 18.76 -5.40
N LYS A 38 -9.11 19.06 -5.98
CA LYS A 38 -10.37 18.38 -5.61
C LYS A 38 -10.28 16.90 -5.98
N LYS A 39 -10.14 16.06 -4.98
CA LYS A 39 -10.06 14.58 -5.11
C LYS A 39 -11.14 13.91 -4.28
N ASP A 40 -11.45 12.66 -4.60
CA ASP A 40 -12.39 11.82 -3.83
C ASP A 40 -11.86 11.45 -2.42
N ILE A 41 -10.57 11.64 -2.20
CA ILE A 41 -9.90 11.43 -0.92
C ILE A 41 -9.11 12.70 -0.59
N ILE A 42 -9.33 13.23 0.60
CA ILE A 42 -8.70 14.46 1.08
C ILE A 42 -7.89 14.20 2.35
N PRO A 43 -6.81 14.96 2.61
CA PRO A 43 -6.04 14.82 3.83
C PRO A 43 -6.79 15.47 5.02
N ILE A 44 -6.61 14.89 6.21
CA ILE A 44 -7.12 15.41 7.48
C ILE A 44 -5.94 15.75 8.39
N GLY A 45 -5.79 17.01 8.73
CA GLY A 45 -4.64 17.50 9.50
C GLY A 45 -3.34 17.48 8.70
N GLU A 46 -2.22 17.54 9.40
CA GLU A 46 -0.88 17.56 8.81
C GLU A 46 -0.25 16.16 8.79
N LEU A 47 0.69 15.94 7.86
CA LEU A 47 1.53 14.74 7.87
C LEU A 47 2.41 14.75 9.12
N GLN A 48 2.44 13.62 9.81
CA GLN A 48 3.39 13.38 10.88
C GLN A 48 4.61 12.70 10.30
N ILE A 49 5.70 13.45 10.20
CA ILE A 49 7.00 12.95 9.79
C ILE A 49 7.77 12.64 11.06
N ILE A 50 8.08 11.38 11.31
CA ILE A 50 8.82 10.98 12.51
C ILE A 50 10.30 10.86 12.15
N GLU A 51 11.00 11.99 12.18
CA GLU A 51 12.45 12.05 12.13
C GLU A 51 13.02 11.78 13.52
N LYS A 52 14.02 10.88 13.59
CA LYS A 52 14.83 10.51 14.76
C LYS A 52 14.38 11.02 16.13
N ALA A 53 13.89 10.12 16.97
CA ALA A 53 14.13 10.26 18.41
C ALA A 53 15.47 9.57 18.74
N SER A 54 16.32 10.24 19.52
CA SER A 54 17.65 9.79 19.91
C SER A 54 17.66 8.36 20.44
N GLY A 55 18.40 7.47 19.79
CA GLY A 55 18.78 6.15 20.30
C GLY A 55 18.02 4.94 19.76
N ALA A 56 16.81 5.07 19.22
CA ALA A 56 16.09 3.99 18.54
C ALA A 56 15.28 4.57 17.38
N THR A 57 15.67 4.25 16.17
CA THR A 57 15.15 4.86 14.98
C THR A 57 13.80 4.28 14.60
N LEU A 58 12.72 4.89 15.04
CA LEU A 58 11.36 4.66 14.55
C LEU A 58 11.13 5.59 13.36
N TYR A 59 11.44 5.14 12.14
CA TYR A 59 11.10 5.87 10.92
C TYR A 59 9.79 5.34 10.36
N PHE A 60 8.71 6.04 10.57
CA PHE A 60 7.51 5.91 9.75
C PHE A 60 6.85 7.28 9.63
N ASP A 61 6.46 7.65 8.43
CA ASP A 61 5.59 8.80 8.24
C ASP A 61 4.15 8.34 8.34
N ARG A 62 3.28 9.21 8.85
CA ARG A 62 1.86 8.91 9.00
C ARG A 62 1.01 10.03 8.45
N GLY A 63 -0.03 9.67 7.68
CA GLY A 63 -1.08 10.57 7.21
C GLY A 63 -2.47 10.05 7.53
N LEU A 64 -3.42 10.95 7.76
CA LEU A 64 -4.83 10.62 7.86
C LEU A 64 -5.55 11.25 6.66
N PHE A 65 -6.37 10.44 5.99
CA PHE A 65 -7.16 10.86 4.84
C PHE A 65 -8.62 10.44 5.03
N GLN A 66 -9.53 11.16 4.38
CA GLN A 66 -10.97 10.88 4.45
C GLN A 66 -11.54 10.78 3.05
N SER A 67 -12.46 9.84 2.84
CA SER A 67 -13.27 9.78 1.62
C SER A 67 -14.28 10.92 1.61
N THR A 68 -14.37 11.67 0.50
CA THR A 68 -15.38 12.70 0.31
C THR A 68 -16.74 12.11 -0.04
N LYS A 69 -16.76 10.94 -0.69
CA LYS A 69 -17.98 10.20 -1.07
C LYS A 69 -18.58 9.45 0.12
N GLN A 70 -17.73 8.84 0.93
CA GLN A 70 -18.12 8.09 2.12
C GLN A 70 -17.55 8.77 3.38
N LYS A 71 -18.18 9.82 3.84
CA LYS A 71 -17.68 10.70 4.92
C LYS A 71 -17.34 9.99 6.23
N LYS A 72 -17.78 8.74 6.42
CA LYS A 72 -17.46 7.93 7.59
C LYS A 72 -16.23 7.03 7.39
N VAL A 73 -15.63 7.02 6.19
CA VAL A 73 -14.46 6.19 5.86
C VAL A 73 -13.20 7.04 5.89
N TYR A 74 -12.24 6.59 6.69
CA TYR A 74 -10.93 7.20 6.89
C TYR A 74 -9.83 6.21 6.55
N TYR A 75 -8.72 6.72 6.03
CA TYR A 75 -7.53 5.94 5.70
C TYR A 75 -6.36 6.43 6.54
N ARG A 76 -5.85 5.55 7.39
CA ARG A 76 -4.61 5.78 8.16
C ARG A 76 -3.46 5.22 7.33
N VAL A 77 -2.63 6.08 6.84
CA VAL A 77 -1.55 5.74 5.91
C VAL A 77 -0.22 5.81 6.65
N TYR A 78 0.58 4.76 6.51
CA TYR A 78 1.88 4.63 7.13
C TYR A 78 2.95 4.27 6.10
N THR A 79 4.16 4.80 6.27
CA THR A 79 5.35 4.26 5.62
C THR A 79 6.13 3.41 6.62
N VAL A 80 6.81 2.37 6.18
CA VAL A 80 7.69 1.59 7.06
C VAL A 80 9.16 1.90 6.76
N ALA A 81 10.01 1.81 7.79
CA ALA A 81 11.45 1.88 7.61
C ALA A 81 11.93 0.72 6.73
N GLY A 82 12.52 1.02 5.58
CA GLY A 82 12.94 -0.01 4.61
C GLY A 82 14.36 -0.53 4.83
N GLN A 83 15.11 0.00 5.81
CA GLN A 83 16.48 -0.42 6.08
C GLN A 83 16.52 -1.80 6.77
N ARG A 84 17.54 -2.59 6.46
CA ARG A 84 17.84 -3.86 7.15
C ARG A 84 17.99 -3.60 8.66
N GLY A 85 17.54 -4.52 9.50
CA GLY A 85 17.58 -4.37 10.97
C GLY A 85 16.30 -3.81 11.61
N PHE A 86 15.35 -3.28 10.85
CA PHE A 86 14.07 -2.77 11.40
C PHE A 86 12.89 -3.76 11.27
N THR A 87 13.16 -5.02 10.95
CA THR A 87 12.13 -6.07 10.83
C THR A 87 11.18 -6.16 12.02
N PRO A 88 11.63 -6.15 13.30
CA PRO A 88 10.70 -6.21 14.43
C PRO A 88 9.74 -5.02 14.48
N LEU A 89 10.21 -3.84 14.08
CA LEU A 89 9.39 -2.64 14.02
C LEU A 89 8.39 -2.70 12.87
N ARG A 90 8.83 -3.14 11.69
CA ARG A 90 7.94 -3.35 10.53
C ARG A 90 6.83 -4.33 10.86
N LYS A 91 7.17 -5.46 11.50
CA LYS A 91 6.18 -6.43 11.98
C LYS A 91 5.19 -5.80 12.95
N LYS A 92 5.64 -5.01 13.89
CA LYS A 92 4.77 -4.33 14.86
C LYS A 92 3.85 -3.30 14.20
N ILE A 93 4.32 -2.58 13.16
CA ILE A 93 3.47 -1.65 12.41
C ILE A 93 2.47 -2.43 11.57
N PHE A 94 2.90 -3.52 10.94
CA PHE A 94 2.08 -4.29 10.02
C PHE A 94 0.94 -5.04 10.73
N ASP A 95 1.25 -5.69 11.84
CA ASP A 95 0.35 -6.65 12.51
C ASP A 95 0.24 -6.41 14.01
N LYS A 96 -0.17 -5.20 14.40
CA LYS A 96 -0.50 -4.91 15.78
C LYS A 96 -1.87 -5.52 16.10
N THR A 97 -2.00 -6.18 17.26
CA THR A 97 -3.18 -6.96 17.67
C THR A 97 -4.52 -6.25 17.45
N ASP A 98 -4.58 -4.93 17.77
CA ASP A 98 -5.80 -4.13 17.65
C ASP A 98 -5.78 -3.18 16.43
N ASP A 99 -4.77 -3.28 15.57
CA ASP A 99 -4.52 -2.35 14.49
C ASP A 99 -3.81 -3.05 13.33
N GLN A 100 -4.46 -4.04 12.73
CA GLN A 100 -3.95 -4.80 11.60
C GLN A 100 -3.89 -3.96 10.32
N THR A 101 -3.01 -4.33 9.40
CA THR A 101 -2.95 -3.72 8.08
C THR A 101 -4.10 -4.22 7.21
N ASP A 102 -4.85 -3.27 6.64
CA ASP A 102 -6.02 -3.53 5.80
C ASP A 102 -5.69 -3.53 4.30
N ALA A 103 -4.60 -2.90 3.88
CA ALA A 103 -4.08 -2.94 2.51
C ALA A 103 -2.61 -2.54 2.46
N VAL A 104 -1.91 -2.98 1.41
CA VAL A 104 -0.48 -2.70 1.19
C VAL A 104 -0.26 -2.08 -0.17
N ILE A 105 0.63 -1.09 -0.20
CA ILE A 105 1.27 -0.60 -1.42
C ILE A 105 2.74 -1.00 -1.34
N PHE A 106 3.15 -1.95 -2.18
CA PHE A 106 4.53 -2.37 -2.29
C PHE A 106 5.28 -1.43 -3.25
N VAL A 107 6.26 -0.71 -2.72
CA VAL A 107 7.04 0.29 -3.46
C VAL A 107 8.40 -0.28 -3.83
N VAL A 108 8.61 -0.46 -5.12
CA VAL A 108 9.83 -0.94 -5.75
C VAL A 108 10.73 0.24 -6.10
N ASP A 109 11.99 0.16 -5.81
CA ASP A 109 13.00 0.99 -6.46
C ASP A 109 13.28 0.38 -7.82
N SER A 110 12.80 1.00 -8.88
CA SER A 110 12.83 0.37 -10.21
C SER A 110 14.21 0.28 -10.84
N ARG A 111 15.26 0.88 -10.26
CA ARG A 111 16.61 0.71 -10.79
C ARG A 111 17.01 -0.76 -10.78
N THR A 112 17.52 -1.26 -11.89
CA THR A 112 17.85 -2.68 -12.10
C THR A 112 18.81 -3.23 -11.05
N ASN A 113 19.78 -2.42 -10.60
CA ASN A 113 20.77 -2.79 -9.59
C ASN A 113 20.19 -2.97 -8.15
N PHE A 114 18.90 -2.66 -7.94
CA PHE A 114 18.19 -2.86 -6.66
C PHE A 114 17.16 -3.99 -6.73
N LEU A 115 17.16 -4.79 -7.79
CA LEU A 115 16.19 -5.88 -7.96
C LEU A 115 16.23 -6.86 -6.78
N GLU A 116 17.42 -7.31 -6.39
CA GLU A 116 17.59 -8.26 -5.27
C GLU A 116 17.09 -7.69 -3.94
N ASP A 117 17.39 -6.42 -3.63
CA ASP A 117 16.90 -5.76 -2.42
C ASP A 117 15.37 -5.61 -2.41
N ASN A 118 14.75 -5.37 -3.57
CA ASN A 118 13.31 -5.33 -3.72
C ASN A 118 12.68 -6.70 -3.48
N VAL A 119 13.25 -7.77 -4.04
CA VAL A 119 12.80 -9.16 -3.84
C VAL A 119 12.94 -9.55 -2.38
N GLU A 120 14.07 -9.26 -1.72
CA GLU A 120 14.25 -9.50 -0.29
C GLU A 120 13.15 -8.81 0.55
N SER A 121 12.85 -7.56 0.22
CA SER A 121 11.79 -6.80 0.89
C SER A 121 10.39 -7.36 0.64
N LEU A 122 10.13 -7.92 -0.55
CA LEU A 122 8.87 -8.61 -0.89
C LEU A 122 8.72 -9.90 -0.09
N LEU A 123 9.78 -10.70 0.00
CA LEU A 123 9.81 -11.93 0.78
C LEU A 123 9.58 -11.66 2.28
N GLU A 124 10.19 -10.59 2.82
CA GLU A 124 9.95 -10.18 4.19
C GLU A 124 8.47 -9.80 4.40
N LEU A 125 7.87 -9.02 3.51
CA LEU A 125 6.45 -8.68 3.56
C LEU A 125 5.57 -9.93 3.54
N LYS A 126 5.84 -10.86 2.62
CA LYS A 126 5.13 -12.12 2.47
C LYS A 126 5.17 -12.95 3.76
N ASN A 127 6.37 -13.08 4.37
CA ASN A 127 6.56 -13.80 5.62
C ASN A 127 5.79 -13.14 6.79
N ILE A 128 5.83 -11.82 6.91
CA ILE A 128 5.11 -11.09 7.97
C ILE A 128 3.60 -11.17 7.75
N ALA A 129 3.15 -11.11 6.51
CA ALA A 129 1.73 -11.21 6.18
C ALA A 129 1.16 -12.62 6.38
N ASN A 130 2.01 -13.66 6.51
CA ASN A 130 1.62 -15.04 6.81
C ASN A 130 0.49 -15.53 5.90
N ASP A 131 0.75 -15.58 4.60
CA ASP A 131 -0.18 -16.01 3.52
C ASP A 131 -1.50 -15.20 3.38
N ARG A 132 -1.64 -14.06 4.06
CA ARG A 132 -2.83 -13.21 3.98
C ARG A 132 -2.84 -12.27 2.76
N LEU A 133 -1.69 -12.03 2.10
CA LEU A 133 -1.64 -11.17 0.91
C LEU A 133 -2.56 -11.71 -0.17
N LEU A 134 -3.29 -10.80 -0.82
CA LEU A 134 -4.31 -11.02 -1.86
C LEU A 134 -5.56 -11.78 -1.38
N LYS A 135 -5.51 -12.53 -0.28
CA LYS A 135 -6.66 -13.24 0.28
C LYS A 135 -7.45 -12.39 1.27
N GLU A 136 -6.74 -11.68 2.14
CA GLU A 136 -7.29 -10.84 3.21
C GLU A 136 -6.75 -9.41 3.14
N ILE A 137 -5.55 -9.23 2.60
CA ILE A 137 -4.86 -7.95 2.48
C ILE A 137 -4.61 -7.67 0.99
N PRO A 138 -5.40 -6.82 0.35
CA PRO A 138 -5.14 -6.41 -1.03
C PRO A 138 -3.79 -5.72 -1.16
N MET A 139 -3.08 -6.01 -2.25
CA MET A 139 -1.78 -5.44 -2.55
C MET A 139 -1.80 -4.73 -3.90
N ILE A 140 -1.15 -3.58 -3.96
CA ILE A 140 -0.81 -2.84 -5.18
C ILE A 140 0.71 -2.74 -5.25
N VAL A 141 1.27 -2.77 -6.44
CA VAL A 141 2.70 -2.56 -6.69
C VAL A 141 2.92 -1.20 -7.35
N MET A 142 3.91 -0.47 -6.87
CA MET A 142 4.39 0.76 -7.49
C MET A 142 5.85 0.59 -7.89
N LEU A 143 6.12 0.48 -9.18
CA LEU A 143 7.46 0.58 -9.74
C LEU A 143 7.82 2.07 -9.75
N ASN A 144 8.51 2.52 -8.71
CA ASN A 144 8.84 3.93 -8.53
C ASN A 144 10.21 4.27 -9.15
N LYS A 145 10.45 5.55 -9.42
CA LYS A 145 11.65 6.08 -10.08
C LYS A 145 11.70 5.75 -11.58
N GLN A 146 10.54 5.70 -12.22
CA GLN A 146 10.41 5.49 -13.67
C GLN A 146 10.81 6.73 -14.52
N ASP A 147 11.35 7.74 -13.87
CA ASP A 147 12.02 8.91 -14.45
C ASP A 147 13.50 8.65 -14.77
N LEU A 148 14.02 7.47 -14.42
CA LEU A 148 15.40 7.05 -14.65
C LEU A 148 15.51 6.11 -15.87
N ASP A 149 16.73 5.97 -16.43
CA ASP A 149 16.94 5.27 -17.71
C ASP A 149 16.99 3.73 -17.58
N ASP A 150 17.65 3.20 -16.54
CA ASP A 150 17.86 1.75 -16.37
C ASP A 150 16.92 1.23 -15.28
N VAL A 151 15.69 0.87 -15.68
CA VAL A 151 14.61 0.51 -14.76
C VAL A 151 13.96 -0.82 -15.13
N ILE A 152 13.51 -1.51 -14.10
CA ILE A 152 12.69 -2.73 -14.18
C ILE A 152 11.34 -2.37 -14.77
N ASP A 153 10.86 -3.15 -15.73
CA ASP A 153 9.55 -2.98 -16.32
C ASP A 153 8.44 -3.77 -15.57
N GLU A 154 7.21 -3.61 -16.06
CA GLU A 154 6.03 -4.24 -15.45
C GLU A 154 6.03 -5.77 -15.64
N GLU A 155 6.41 -6.26 -16.81
CA GLU A 155 6.40 -7.69 -17.11
C GLU A 155 7.48 -8.43 -16.33
N ASP A 156 8.67 -7.85 -16.17
CA ASP A 156 9.74 -8.40 -15.34
C ASP A 156 9.30 -8.56 -13.89
N PHE A 157 8.68 -7.51 -13.32
CA PHE A 157 8.22 -7.58 -11.93
C PHE A 157 7.05 -8.53 -11.75
N LYS A 158 6.18 -8.67 -12.75
CA LYS A 158 5.09 -9.64 -12.76
C LYS A 158 5.60 -11.09 -12.74
N LEU A 159 6.71 -11.39 -13.43
CA LEU A 159 7.35 -12.71 -13.34
C LEU A 159 7.78 -13.00 -11.90
N ILE A 160 8.39 -12.03 -11.21
CA ILE A 160 8.75 -12.17 -9.79
C ILE A 160 7.52 -12.46 -8.92
N LEU A 161 6.41 -11.75 -9.16
CA LEU A 161 5.17 -12.01 -8.42
C LEU A 161 4.62 -13.42 -8.67
N LYS A 162 4.76 -13.96 -9.89
CA LYS A 162 4.39 -15.34 -10.23
C LYS A 162 5.26 -16.34 -9.50
N ASP A 163 6.57 -16.19 -9.54
CA ASP A 163 7.54 -17.06 -8.87
C ASP A 163 7.29 -17.08 -7.36
N GLU A 164 6.94 -15.92 -6.79
CA GLU A 164 6.61 -15.79 -5.39
C GLU A 164 5.17 -16.19 -5.02
N LYS A 165 4.38 -16.71 -5.97
CA LYS A 165 2.97 -17.11 -5.77
C LYS A 165 2.06 -15.97 -5.28
N LEU A 166 2.39 -14.75 -5.70
CA LEU A 166 1.61 -13.53 -5.48
C LEU A 166 0.90 -13.07 -6.76
N TRP A 167 0.71 -14.00 -7.69
CA TRP A 167 -0.04 -13.82 -8.93
C TRP A 167 -0.83 -15.10 -9.25
N TYR A 168 -2.10 -14.96 -9.56
CA TYR A 168 -3.00 -16.06 -9.87
C TYR A 168 -3.31 -16.10 -11.37
N GLU A 169 -3.45 -17.31 -11.93
CA GLU A 169 -3.89 -17.51 -13.31
C GLU A 169 -5.42 -17.36 -13.43
N PRO A 170 -5.98 -17.15 -14.64
CA PRO A 170 -7.40 -16.82 -14.86
C PRO A 170 -8.41 -17.80 -14.25
N GLU A 171 -8.04 -19.08 -14.11
CA GLU A 171 -8.89 -20.13 -13.54
C GLU A 171 -9.07 -19.99 -12.03
N ASN A 172 -8.23 -19.21 -11.38
CA ASN A 172 -8.30 -18.98 -9.94
C ASN A 172 -9.27 -17.82 -9.64
N LYS A 173 -10.21 -18.01 -8.73
CA LYS A 173 -11.15 -16.97 -8.29
C LYS A 173 -10.50 -15.69 -7.74
N LEU A 174 -9.23 -15.78 -7.33
CA LEU A 174 -8.45 -14.61 -6.89
C LEU A 174 -7.76 -13.86 -8.03
N TYR A 175 -7.89 -14.31 -9.28
CA TYR A 175 -7.29 -13.66 -10.45
C TYR A 175 -7.63 -12.18 -10.57
N ILE A 176 -8.90 -11.81 -10.32
CA ILE A 176 -9.36 -10.42 -10.37
C ILE A 176 -8.72 -9.52 -9.30
N TRP A 177 -8.11 -10.13 -8.29
CA TRP A 177 -7.44 -9.45 -7.19
C TRP A 177 -5.93 -9.43 -7.31
N ASN A 178 -5.38 -9.92 -8.43
CA ASN A 178 -3.95 -9.77 -8.71
C ASN A 178 -3.48 -8.33 -8.49
N PRO A 179 -2.25 -8.12 -8.02
CA PRO A 179 -1.72 -6.78 -7.82
C PRO A 179 -1.76 -5.99 -9.13
N LEU A 180 -2.36 -4.81 -9.10
CA LEU A 180 -2.15 -3.86 -10.19
C LEU A 180 -0.75 -3.26 -10.03
N ILE A 181 -0.02 -3.20 -11.13
CA ILE A 181 1.31 -2.64 -11.18
C ILE A 181 1.21 -1.24 -11.79
N TYR A 182 1.75 -0.25 -11.10
CA TYR A 182 1.80 1.14 -11.54
C TYR A 182 3.24 1.57 -11.76
N THR A 183 3.56 2.05 -12.94
CA THR A 183 4.82 2.74 -13.22
C THR A 183 4.73 4.16 -12.68
N SER A 184 5.54 4.51 -11.68
CA SER A 184 5.39 5.75 -10.93
C SER A 184 6.66 6.58 -10.82
N CYS A 185 6.47 7.90 -10.64
CA CYS A 185 7.49 8.82 -10.21
C CYS A 185 6.97 9.59 -8.98
N ALA A 186 7.72 9.55 -7.88
CA ALA A 186 7.35 10.17 -6.63
C ALA A 186 7.64 11.67 -6.58
N LEU A 187 8.53 12.19 -7.46
CA LEU A 187 8.89 13.60 -7.50
C LEU A 187 7.68 14.43 -7.92
N TYR A 188 7.40 15.50 -7.16
CA TYR A 188 6.14 16.24 -7.32
C TYR A 188 5.98 16.82 -8.74
N ASP A 189 7.02 17.34 -9.32
CA ASP A 189 6.97 17.98 -10.65
C ASP A 189 6.83 16.96 -11.80
N GLN A 190 7.26 15.72 -11.58
CA GLN A 190 7.18 14.60 -12.53
C GLN A 190 6.23 13.51 -12.08
N LYS A 191 5.36 13.81 -11.11
CA LYS A 191 4.48 12.83 -10.45
C LYS A 191 3.64 12.06 -11.46
N LYS A 192 3.71 10.74 -11.34
CA LYS A 192 2.95 9.80 -12.15
C LYS A 192 2.30 8.75 -11.25
N ASP A 193 1.02 8.49 -11.47
CA ASP A 193 0.21 7.44 -10.85
C ASP A 193 0.17 7.39 -9.30
N ILE A 194 0.68 8.42 -8.59
CA ILE A 194 0.69 8.48 -7.12
C ILE A 194 -0.73 8.46 -6.54
N TYR A 195 -1.63 9.29 -7.07
CA TYR A 195 -3.01 9.30 -6.59
C TYR A 195 -3.80 8.08 -7.06
N ARG A 196 -3.59 7.63 -8.29
CA ARG A 196 -4.33 6.48 -8.86
C ARG A 196 -4.04 5.19 -8.10
N SER A 197 -2.78 4.89 -7.81
CA SER A 197 -2.39 3.71 -7.02
C SER A 197 -2.96 3.75 -5.60
N PHE A 198 -2.91 4.92 -4.94
CA PHE A 198 -3.50 5.09 -3.62
C PHE A 198 -5.03 4.94 -3.64
N HIS A 199 -5.71 5.60 -4.60
CA HIS A 199 -7.17 5.52 -4.75
C HIS A 199 -7.62 4.07 -4.98
N GLU A 200 -6.92 3.33 -5.84
CA GLU A 200 -7.22 1.92 -6.08
C GLU A 200 -6.98 1.06 -4.83
N THR A 201 -5.89 1.30 -4.10
CA THR A 201 -5.65 0.62 -2.82
C THR A 201 -6.76 0.88 -1.82
N ALA A 202 -7.19 2.14 -1.69
CA ALA A 202 -8.28 2.55 -0.81
C ALA A 202 -9.61 1.88 -1.22
N ARG A 203 -9.91 1.82 -2.53
CA ARG A 203 -11.06 1.11 -3.08
C ARG A 203 -11.03 -0.37 -2.74
N ARG A 204 -9.92 -1.06 -2.97
CA ARG A 204 -9.75 -2.48 -2.65
C ARG A 204 -9.87 -2.74 -1.14
N ALA A 205 -9.29 -1.90 -0.31
CA ALA A 205 -9.43 -2.01 1.15
C ALA A 205 -10.90 -1.94 1.58
N VAL A 206 -11.69 -1.02 1.02
CA VAL A 206 -13.15 -0.96 1.27
C VAL A 206 -13.84 -2.22 0.79
N LEU A 207 -13.55 -2.70 -0.43
CA LEU A 207 -14.18 -3.90 -0.98
C LEU A 207 -13.92 -5.13 -0.10
N TYR A 208 -12.68 -5.35 0.32
CA TYR A 208 -12.31 -6.49 1.18
C TYR A 208 -12.99 -6.42 2.54
N HIS A 209 -12.98 -5.26 3.18
CA HIS A 209 -13.39 -5.16 4.58
C HIS A 209 -14.86 -4.81 4.79
N VAL A 210 -15.50 -4.14 3.82
CA VAL A 210 -16.91 -3.77 3.92
C VAL A 210 -17.80 -4.80 3.19
N TYR A 211 -17.37 -5.26 2.01
CA TYR A 211 -18.16 -6.19 1.19
C TYR A 211 -17.70 -7.65 1.35
N GLY A 212 -16.41 -7.91 1.50
CA GLY A 212 -15.82 -9.24 1.62
C GLY A 212 -15.62 -9.74 3.06
N GLU A 213 -16.08 -8.99 4.08
CA GLU A 213 -15.97 -9.37 5.51
C GLU A 213 -14.52 -9.70 5.93
N GLY A 214 -13.56 -8.95 5.41
CA GLY A 214 -12.13 -9.11 5.68
C GLY A 214 -11.41 -10.06 4.72
N LYS A 215 -12.04 -10.47 3.63
CA LYS A 215 -11.45 -11.34 2.60
C LYS A 215 -11.68 -10.77 1.21
N ALA A 216 -10.94 -11.30 0.23
CA ALA A 216 -11.15 -11.01 -1.17
C ALA A 216 -12.60 -11.35 -1.57
N PRO A 217 -13.45 -10.36 -1.90
CA PRO A 217 -14.84 -10.63 -2.23
C PRO A 217 -14.95 -11.32 -3.60
N THR A 218 -15.97 -12.16 -3.75
CA THR A 218 -16.35 -12.72 -5.04
C THR A 218 -17.22 -11.71 -5.81
N GLU A 219 -17.43 -11.93 -7.12
CA GLU A 219 -18.35 -11.09 -7.90
C GLU A 219 -19.78 -11.12 -7.36
N MET A 220 -20.20 -12.26 -6.79
CA MET A 220 -21.51 -12.38 -6.13
C MET A 220 -21.59 -11.52 -4.87
N ASP A 221 -20.55 -11.47 -4.04
CA ASP A 221 -20.52 -10.65 -2.82
C ASP A 221 -20.68 -9.17 -3.13
N ILE A 222 -20.09 -8.72 -4.24
CA ILE A 222 -20.15 -7.32 -4.67
C ILE A 222 -21.56 -6.98 -5.21
N SER A 223 -22.16 -7.86 -6.00
CA SER A 223 -23.47 -7.60 -6.61
C SER A 223 -24.63 -7.63 -5.61
N GLN A 224 -24.58 -8.49 -4.59
CA GLN A 224 -25.64 -8.59 -3.58
C GLN A 224 -25.70 -7.42 -2.58
N LYS A 225 -24.57 -6.73 -2.34
CA LYS A 225 -24.51 -5.59 -1.41
C LYS A 225 -24.63 -4.21 -2.08
N THR A 226 -24.82 -4.18 -3.40
CA THR A 226 -25.01 -2.94 -4.18
C THR A 226 -26.49 -2.71 -4.53
N GLN A 227 -27.38 -3.64 -4.21
CA GLN A 227 -28.84 -3.50 -4.26
C GLN A 227 -29.38 -3.03 -2.90
#